data_77dec2c59bd5a6922074024f46d15f1a
#
_entry.id   77dec2c59bd5a6922074024f46d15f1a
#
_cell.length_a   1.000
_cell.length_b   1.000
_cell.length_c   1.000
_cell.angle_alpha   90.00
_cell.angle_beta   90.00
_cell.angle_gamma   90.00
#
_symmetry.space_group_name_H-M   'P 1'
#
loop_
_entity.id
_entity.type
_entity.pdbx_description
1 polymer ?
#
loop_
_entity_poly.entity_id
_entity_poly.type
_entity_poly.pdbx_seq_one_letter_code
_entity_poly.pdbx_strand_id
1 'polypeptide(L)'
;LFALEEGLITPEHSALSWSGTRYPFDEWNRDQTLSSALTCSVNWYFQALDQQMGKSTLRSWLQRIEYGNEALQGNLNSYWMESSLLISPLEQVELLTGFYHNEWNLHPEYVKAVKNAICLASSSDGSLYGKTGTGQVNGENRTGWFIGFVESSGHTVFFAMNLTGEGACGSEAASRTLAILSDRGIYKDPS
;
A
#
# COMPACT_ATOMS: atom_id res chain seq x y z
N LEU A 1 7.00 -4.33 3.54
CA LEU A 1 7.64 -4.20 4.84
C LEU A 1 8.05 -5.56 5.40
N PHE A 2 7.14 -6.54 5.52
CA PHE A 2 7.44 -7.87 6.08
C PHE A 2 8.60 -8.57 5.37
N ALA A 3 8.65 -8.53 4.04
CA ALA A 3 9.74 -9.12 3.27
C ALA A 3 11.12 -8.48 3.56
N LEU A 4 11.15 -7.22 3.97
CA LEU A 4 12.36 -6.54 4.46
C LEU A 4 12.76 -7.08 5.83
N GLU A 5 11.82 -7.21 6.76
CA GLU A 5 12.07 -7.73 8.12
C GLU A 5 12.52 -9.21 8.10
N GLU A 6 12.00 -10.00 7.16
CA GLU A 6 12.40 -11.39 6.96
C GLU A 6 13.72 -11.53 6.15
N GLY A 7 14.32 -10.41 5.72
CA GLY A 7 15.58 -10.42 4.96
C GLY A 7 15.48 -11.00 3.55
N LEU A 8 14.27 -11.10 2.98
CA LEU A 8 14.08 -11.56 1.59
C LEU A 8 14.55 -10.52 0.58
N ILE A 9 14.46 -9.25 0.94
CA ILE A 9 14.98 -8.11 0.21
C ILE A 9 15.58 -7.10 1.20
N THR A 10 16.42 -6.19 0.69
CA THR A 10 16.85 -5.00 1.43
C THR A 10 16.51 -3.74 0.62
N PRO A 11 16.55 -2.53 1.20
CA PRO A 11 16.33 -1.30 0.45
C PRO A 11 17.22 -1.19 -0.79
N GLU A 12 18.50 -1.63 -0.69
CA GLU A 12 19.49 -1.58 -1.77
C GLU A 12 19.38 -2.77 -2.74
N HIS A 13 18.90 -3.92 -2.25
CA HIS A 13 18.80 -5.17 -3.02
C HIS A 13 17.38 -5.70 -3.01
N SER A 14 16.48 -4.98 -3.67
CA SER A 14 15.05 -5.31 -3.76
C SER A 14 14.62 -5.70 -5.18
N ALA A 15 15.56 -5.88 -6.11
CA ALA A 15 15.24 -6.22 -7.47
C ALA A 15 14.79 -7.68 -7.60
N LEU A 16 13.65 -7.90 -8.27
CA LEU A 16 13.18 -9.20 -8.73
C LEU A 16 13.07 -9.20 -10.24
N SER A 17 13.56 -10.26 -10.87
CA SER A 17 13.52 -10.40 -12.33
C SER A 17 12.13 -10.80 -12.80
N TRP A 18 11.68 -10.13 -13.85
CA TRP A 18 10.44 -10.46 -14.54
C TRP A 18 10.54 -11.84 -15.24
N SER A 19 9.51 -12.65 -15.08
CA SER A 19 9.47 -14.01 -15.62
C SER A 19 9.23 -14.11 -17.14
N GLY A 20 8.96 -12.98 -17.80
CA GLY A 20 8.51 -12.95 -19.19
C GLY A 20 6.98 -13.09 -19.37
N THR A 21 6.23 -13.31 -18.30
CA THR A 21 4.76 -13.36 -18.36
C THR A 21 4.19 -12.00 -18.75
N ARG A 22 3.38 -11.94 -19.80
CA ARG A 22 2.75 -10.72 -20.25
C ARG A 22 1.60 -10.30 -19.34
N TYR A 23 1.65 -9.05 -18.91
CA TYR A 23 0.60 -8.37 -18.15
C TYR A 23 0.00 -7.23 -18.98
N PRO A 24 -1.24 -6.77 -18.69
CA PRO A 24 -1.90 -5.69 -19.46
C PRO A 24 -1.26 -4.31 -19.27
N PHE A 25 -0.43 -4.12 -18.25
CA PHE A 25 0.26 -2.88 -17.95
C PHE A 25 1.72 -3.00 -18.37
N ASP A 26 2.20 -2.11 -19.24
CA ASP A 26 3.57 -2.18 -19.76
C ASP A 26 4.63 -2.06 -18.66
N GLU A 27 4.37 -1.26 -17.63
CA GLU A 27 5.24 -1.09 -16.47
C GLU A 27 5.45 -2.40 -15.67
N TRP A 28 4.54 -3.36 -15.80
CA TRP A 28 4.65 -4.66 -15.14
C TRP A 28 5.55 -5.65 -15.89
N ASN A 29 5.82 -5.39 -17.18
CA ASN A 29 6.54 -6.29 -18.08
C ASN A 29 8.06 -6.03 -18.09
N ARG A 30 8.65 -5.86 -16.93
CA ARG A 30 10.09 -5.62 -16.70
C ARG A 30 10.47 -5.99 -15.27
N ASP A 31 11.77 -6.07 -15.00
CA ASP A 31 12.29 -6.24 -13.66
C ASP A 31 11.80 -5.11 -12.73
N GLN A 32 11.55 -5.44 -11.47
CA GLN A 32 11.00 -4.52 -10.48
C GLN A 32 11.89 -4.42 -9.25
N THR A 33 11.92 -3.24 -8.66
CA THR A 33 12.40 -2.99 -7.30
C THR A 33 11.22 -2.74 -6.37
N LEU A 34 11.43 -2.70 -5.06
CA LEU A 34 10.41 -2.34 -4.09
C LEU A 34 9.73 -1.00 -4.45
N SER A 35 10.53 0.01 -4.79
CA SER A 35 10.02 1.34 -5.15
C SER A 35 9.16 1.29 -6.42
N SER A 36 9.67 0.73 -7.53
CA SER A 36 8.91 0.66 -8.77
C SER A 36 7.66 -0.20 -8.64
N ALA A 37 7.73 -1.30 -7.90
CA ALA A 37 6.59 -2.19 -7.66
C ALA A 37 5.48 -1.50 -6.85
N LEU A 38 5.82 -0.71 -5.83
CA LEU A 38 4.85 0.09 -5.08
C LEU A 38 4.26 1.20 -5.95
N THR A 39 5.09 1.95 -6.67
CA THR A 39 4.64 3.05 -7.54
C THR A 39 3.67 2.56 -8.62
N CYS A 40 4.01 1.45 -9.30
CA CYS A 40 3.22 0.91 -10.41
C CYS A 40 2.21 -0.17 -9.97
N SER A 41 2.08 -0.43 -8.66
CA SER A 41 1.16 -1.45 -8.11
C SER A 41 1.36 -2.83 -8.73
N VAL A 42 2.62 -3.30 -8.83
CA VAL A 42 2.99 -4.53 -9.53
C VAL A 42 2.69 -5.75 -8.68
N ASN A 43 1.53 -6.34 -8.84
CA ASN A 43 1.06 -7.46 -8.01
C ASN A 43 2.01 -8.66 -8.02
N TRP A 44 2.56 -9.04 -9.19
CA TRP A 44 3.44 -10.21 -9.27
C TRP A 44 4.69 -10.10 -8.39
N TYR A 45 5.20 -8.87 -8.17
CA TYR A 45 6.35 -8.64 -7.30
C TYR A 45 6.03 -9.01 -5.84
N PHE A 46 4.89 -8.55 -5.33
CA PHE A 46 4.44 -8.85 -3.96
C PHE A 46 4.01 -10.31 -3.82
N GLN A 47 3.36 -10.87 -4.83
CA GLN A 47 3.03 -12.30 -4.87
C GLN A 47 4.28 -13.18 -4.76
N ALA A 48 5.36 -12.83 -5.47
CA ALA A 48 6.62 -13.56 -5.38
C ALA A 48 7.25 -13.48 -3.98
N LEU A 49 7.21 -12.32 -3.33
CA LEU A 49 7.69 -12.15 -1.95
C LEU A 49 6.85 -12.95 -0.96
N ASP A 50 5.52 -12.92 -1.09
CA ASP A 50 4.62 -13.67 -0.21
C ASP A 50 4.78 -15.18 -0.35
N GLN A 51 5.02 -15.67 -1.58
CA GLN A 51 5.34 -17.09 -1.82
C GLN A 51 6.65 -17.49 -1.13
N GLN A 52 7.68 -16.64 -1.17
CA GLN A 52 8.94 -16.90 -0.51
C GLN A 52 8.80 -16.86 1.03
N MET A 53 8.01 -15.92 1.53
CA MET A 53 7.76 -15.78 2.98
C MET A 53 6.93 -16.94 3.53
N GLY A 54 5.96 -17.40 2.79
CA GLY A 54 5.07 -18.49 3.14
C GLY A 54 3.94 -18.07 4.10
N LYS A 55 2.91 -18.92 4.13
CA LYS A 55 1.63 -18.63 4.81
C LYS A 55 1.77 -18.46 6.32
N SER A 56 2.64 -19.23 6.96
CA SER A 56 2.84 -19.17 8.42
C SER A 56 3.42 -17.83 8.86
N THR A 57 4.48 -17.39 8.19
CA THR A 57 5.16 -16.12 8.48
C THR A 57 4.25 -14.94 8.20
N LEU A 58 3.53 -14.95 7.05
CA LEU A 58 2.54 -13.91 6.75
C LEU A 58 1.45 -13.81 7.82
N ARG A 59 0.92 -14.95 8.29
CA ARG A 59 -0.06 -14.94 9.38
C ARG A 59 0.48 -14.32 10.65
N SER A 60 1.71 -14.68 11.05
CA SER A 60 2.34 -14.10 12.23
C SER A 60 2.52 -12.58 12.11
N TRP A 61 2.84 -12.09 10.91
CA TRP A 61 2.92 -10.66 10.66
C TRP A 61 1.57 -9.96 10.72
N LEU A 62 0.53 -10.52 10.09
CA LEU A 62 -0.83 -9.95 10.15
C LEU A 62 -1.33 -9.86 11.61
N GLN A 63 -1.06 -10.89 12.41
CA GLN A 63 -1.39 -10.90 13.84
C GLN A 63 -0.57 -9.88 14.63
N ARG A 64 0.75 -9.79 14.36
CA ARG A 64 1.63 -8.84 15.05
C ARG A 64 1.21 -7.38 14.86
N ILE A 65 0.72 -7.02 13.69
CA ILE A 65 0.28 -5.66 13.38
C ILE A 65 -1.24 -5.48 13.52
N GLU A 66 -1.96 -6.51 13.97
CA GLU A 66 -3.42 -6.51 14.12
C GLU A 66 -4.16 -6.06 12.84
N TYR A 67 -3.78 -6.67 11.69
CA TYR A 67 -4.30 -6.27 10.39
C TYR A 67 -5.75 -6.73 10.18
N GLY A 68 -6.71 -5.85 10.41
CA GLY A 68 -8.14 -6.10 10.17
C GLY A 68 -8.61 -7.42 10.76
N ASN A 69 -9.21 -8.29 9.93
CA ASN A 69 -9.70 -9.60 10.36
C ASN A 69 -8.63 -10.72 10.37
N GLU A 70 -7.38 -10.43 10.04
CA GLU A 70 -6.23 -11.37 9.98
C GLU A 70 -6.48 -12.64 9.14
N ALA A 71 -7.54 -12.67 8.34
CA ALA A 71 -7.98 -13.86 7.64
C ALA A 71 -7.13 -14.13 6.40
N LEU A 72 -6.21 -15.07 6.51
CA LEU A 72 -5.35 -15.54 5.42
C LEU A 72 -5.87 -16.88 4.89
N GLN A 73 -6.93 -16.85 4.07
CA GLN A 73 -7.52 -18.02 3.44
C GLN A 73 -7.17 -18.10 1.95
N GLY A 74 -7.25 -19.30 1.39
CA GLY A 74 -7.00 -19.50 -0.04
C GLY A 74 -5.54 -19.38 -0.46
N ASN A 75 -5.33 -18.87 -1.67
CA ASN A 75 -4.03 -18.77 -2.32
C ASN A 75 -3.28 -17.50 -1.89
N LEU A 76 -1.98 -17.62 -1.64
CA LEU A 76 -1.10 -16.48 -1.30
C LEU A 76 -1.01 -15.43 -2.42
N ASN A 77 -1.36 -15.78 -3.64
CA ASN A 77 -1.35 -14.82 -4.75
C ASN A 77 -2.57 -13.90 -4.79
N SER A 78 -3.59 -14.11 -3.94
CA SER A 78 -4.87 -13.39 -4.07
C SER A 78 -5.57 -13.08 -2.75
N TYR A 79 -4.99 -13.39 -1.60
CA TYR A 79 -5.67 -13.23 -0.31
C TYR A 79 -6.02 -11.76 0.02
N TRP A 80 -5.29 -10.79 -0.55
CA TRP A 80 -5.57 -9.36 -0.42
C TRP A 80 -6.43 -8.79 -1.56
N MET A 81 -6.71 -9.60 -2.61
CA MET A 81 -7.46 -9.19 -3.80
C MET A 81 -8.88 -9.76 -3.69
N GLU A 82 -9.82 -9.00 -3.17
CA GLU A 82 -11.24 -9.37 -3.05
C GLU A 82 -11.46 -10.78 -2.47
N SER A 83 -10.85 -11.05 -1.35
CA SER A 83 -10.83 -12.36 -0.75
C SER A 83 -11.15 -12.30 0.75
N SER A 84 -10.43 -13.10 1.53
CA SER A 84 -10.68 -13.27 2.96
C SER A 84 -10.15 -12.16 3.85
N LEU A 85 -9.06 -11.51 3.44
CA LEU A 85 -8.43 -10.45 4.24
C LEU A 85 -9.19 -9.14 4.08
N LEU A 86 -9.81 -8.69 5.15
CA LEU A 86 -10.64 -7.49 5.19
C LEU A 86 -10.11 -6.54 6.25
N ILE A 87 -10.24 -5.25 5.97
CA ILE A 87 -9.91 -4.17 6.89
C ILE A 87 -10.88 -3.00 6.70
N SER A 88 -11.26 -2.34 7.78
CA SER A 88 -12.06 -1.12 7.72
C SER A 88 -11.19 0.13 7.51
N PRO A 89 -11.77 1.26 7.06
CA PRO A 89 -11.03 2.52 6.96
C PRO A 89 -10.46 3.01 8.30
N LEU A 90 -11.13 2.76 9.41
CA LEU A 90 -10.62 3.15 10.74
C LEU A 90 -9.39 2.33 11.12
N GLU A 91 -9.47 1.01 11.02
CA GLU A 91 -8.31 0.12 11.25
C GLU A 91 -7.14 0.45 10.33
N GLN A 92 -7.43 0.86 9.08
CA GLN A 92 -6.38 1.26 8.14
C GLN A 92 -5.66 2.56 8.58
N VAL A 93 -6.40 3.52 9.17
CA VAL A 93 -5.79 4.73 9.76
C VAL A 93 -4.95 4.37 10.98
N GLU A 94 -5.41 3.46 11.83
CA GLU A 94 -4.64 2.96 12.99
C GLU A 94 -3.35 2.29 12.54
N LEU A 95 -3.40 1.42 11.53
CA LEU A 95 -2.22 0.80 10.95
C LEU A 95 -1.23 1.82 10.35
N LEU A 96 -1.72 2.83 9.63
CA LEU A 96 -0.85 3.88 9.10
C LEU A 96 -0.19 4.70 10.21
N THR A 97 -0.92 4.94 11.30
CA THR A 97 -0.40 5.62 12.48
C THR A 97 0.70 4.79 13.15
N GLY A 98 0.44 3.51 13.38
CA GLY A 98 1.42 2.56 13.93
C GLY A 98 2.66 2.42 13.03
N PHE A 99 2.49 2.35 11.71
CA PHE A 99 3.58 2.38 10.74
C PHE A 99 4.42 3.67 10.84
N TYR A 100 3.77 4.81 10.88
CA TYR A 100 4.42 6.11 10.92
C TYR A 100 5.25 6.30 12.19
N HIS A 101 4.72 5.90 13.34
CA HIS A 101 5.38 5.97 14.64
C HIS A 101 6.28 4.77 14.95
N ASN A 102 6.32 3.79 14.04
CA ASN A 102 7.06 2.54 14.21
C ASN A 102 6.71 1.80 15.51
N GLU A 103 5.43 1.70 15.82
CA GLU A 103 4.92 1.08 17.06
C GLU A 103 5.26 -0.41 17.17
N TRP A 104 5.49 -1.09 16.04
CA TRP A 104 5.90 -2.49 16.00
C TRP A 104 7.41 -2.71 16.15
N ASN A 105 8.18 -1.65 16.39
CA ASN A 105 9.62 -1.71 16.60
C ASN A 105 10.35 -2.39 15.42
N LEU A 106 9.98 -1.99 14.20
CA LEU A 106 10.57 -2.45 12.95
C LEU A 106 11.89 -1.74 12.68
N HIS A 107 12.70 -2.29 11.78
CA HIS A 107 13.96 -1.66 11.41
C HIS A 107 13.72 -0.26 10.79
N PRO A 108 14.28 0.83 11.36
CA PRO A 108 13.94 2.20 10.94
C PRO A 108 14.20 2.48 9.45
N GLU A 109 15.24 1.87 8.87
CA GLU A 109 15.56 2.04 7.45
C GLU A 109 14.53 1.34 6.55
N TYR A 110 13.90 0.25 7.00
CA TYR A 110 12.85 -0.42 6.26
C TYR A 110 11.55 0.38 6.24
N VAL A 111 11.19 0.94 7.40
CA VAL A 111 10.06 1.90 7.50
C VAL A 111 10.30 3.10 6.58
N LYS A 112 11.51 3.68 6.61
CA LYS A 112 11.91 4.79 5.75
C LYS A 112 11.85 4.41 4.26
N ALA A 113 12.33 3.23 3.88
CA ALA A 113 12.30 2.77 2.49
C ALA A 113 10.86 2.64 1.96
N VAL A 114 9.96 2.05 2.75
CA VAL A 114 8.54 1.96 2.38
C VAL A 114 7.88 3.33 2.33
N LYS A 115 8.12 4.19 3.33
CA LYS A 115 7.62 5.57 3.35
C LYS A 115 8.05 6.34 2.11
N ASN A 116 9.33 6.29 1.73
CA ASN A 116 9.84 6.94 0.53
C ASN A 116 9.17 6.41 -0.75
N ALA A 117 8.92 5.10 -0.83
CA ALA A 117 8.31 4.47 -1.99
C ALA A 117 6.82 4.82 -2.20
N ILE A 118 6.15 5.31 -1.16
CA ILE A 118 4.75 5.79 -1.24
C ILE A 118 4.65 7.32 -1.21
N CYS A 119 5.77 8.04 -1.32
CA CYS A 119 5.76 9.50 -1.43
C CYS A 119 5.23 9.91 -2.82
N LEU A 120 4.12 10.64 -2.83
CA LEU A 120 3.44 11.09 -4.05
C LEU A 120 3.84 12.50 -4.46
N ALA A 121 4.04 13.38 -3.48
CA ALA A 121 4.48 14.74 -3.68
C ALA A 121 5.19 15.28 -2.44
N SER A 122 6.15 16.17 -2.65
CA SER A 122 6.88 16.86 -1.57
C SER A 122 7.20 18.30 -1.97
N SER A 123 6.94 19.23 -1.07
CA SER A 123 7.21 20.66 -1.22
C SER A 123 7.70 21.26 0.10
N SER A 124 7.99 22.56 0.11
CA SER A 124 8.29 23.31 1.33
C SER A 124 7.13 23.35 2.34
N ASP A 125 5.90 23.22 1.84
CA ASP A 125 4.68 23.35 2.64
C ASP A 125 4.20 22.01 3.21
N GLY A 126 4.75 20.90 2.71
CA GLY A 126 4.45 19.57 3.19
C GLY A 126 4.66 18.47 2.16
N SER A 127 4.43 17.23 2.58
CA SER A 127 4.56 16.04 1.74
C SER A 127 3.32 15.18 1.85
N LEU A 128 2.89 14.64 0.71
CA LEU A 128 1.78 13.69 0.59
C LEU A 128 2.36 12.30 0.37
N TYR A 129 1.91 11.36 1.18
CA TYR A 129 2.22 9.94 1.07
C TYR A 129 0.93 9.15 0.89
N GLY A 130 0.94 8.16 0.03
CA GLY A 130 -0.25 7.35 -0.13
C GLY A 130 -0.16 6.26 -1.17
N LYS A 131 -1.18 5.39 -1.15
CA LYS A 131 -1.32 4.30 -2.09
C LYS A 131 -2.78 4.08 -2.44
N THR A 132 -3.04 3.98 -3.73
CA THR A 132 -4.35 3.59 -4.27
C THR A 132 -4.48 2.08 -4.38
N GLY A 133 -5.71 1.58 -4.31
CA GLY A 133 -6.08 0.20 -4.62
C GLY A 133 -7.40 0.17 -5.37
N THR A 134 -7.55 -0.76 -6.31
CA THR A 134 -8.80 -1.03 -7.01
C THR A 134 -9.11 -2.51 -6.92
N GLY A 135 -10.24 -2.85 -6.34
CA GLY A 135 -10.74 -4.21 -6.27
C GLY A 135 -11.74 -4.47 -7.41
N GLN A 136 -11.67 -5.68 -7.99
CA GLN A 136 -12.51 -6.09 -9.11
C GLN A 136 -13.27 -7.38 -8.81
N VAL A 137 -14.55 -7.41 -9.12
CA VAL A 137 -15.37 -8.63 -9.12
C VAL A 137 -15.78 -8.92 -10.56
N ASN A 138 -15.46 -10.12 -11.06
CA ASN A 138 -15.73 -10.51 -12.44
C ASN A 138 -15.18 -9.53 -13.50
N GLY A 139 -14.04 -8.90 -13.24
CA GLY A 139 -13.40 -7.93 -14.13
C GLY A 139 -13.98 -6.51 -14.09
N GLU A 140 -14.98 -6.27 -13.25
CA GLU A 140 -15.57 -4.95 -13.04
C GLU A 140 -15.08 -4.31 -11.75
N ASN A 141 -14.74 -3.03 -11.77
CA ASN A 141 -14.32 -2.29 -10.59
C ASN A 141 -15.49 -2.19 -9.59
N ARG A 142 -15.24 -2.58 -8.35
CA ARG A 142 -16.24 -2.62 -7.27
C ARG A 142 -15.78 -1.92 -6.00
N THR A 143 -14.46 -1.79 -5.82
CA THR A 143 -13.89 -1.19 -4.61
C THR A 143 -12.75 -0.28 -4.98
N GLY A 144 -12.74 0.94 -4.45
CA GLY A 144 -11.65 1.90 -4.59
C GLY A 144 -11.10 2.29 -3.23
N TRP A 145 -9.78 2.21 -3.06
CA TRP A 145 -9.08 2.65 -1.87
C TRP A 145 -8.08 3.76 -2.19
N PHE A 146 -7.97 4.72 -1.30
CA PHE A 146 -6.81 5.59 -1.18
C PHE A 146 -6.50 5.81 0.28
N ILE A 147 -5.30 5.40 0.69
CA ILE A 147 -4.82 5.46 2.07
C ILE A 147 -3.50 6.23 2.12
N GLY A 148 -3.25 6.91 3.22
CA GLY A 148 -2.00 7.64 3.34
C GLY A 148 -1.99 8.67 4.47
N PHE A 149 -1.05 9.58 4.37
CA PHE A 149 -0.91 10.69 5.31
C PHE A 149 -0.28 11.92 4.65
N VAL A 150 -0.55 13.08 5.23
CA VAL A 150 0.07 14.36 4.88
C VAL A 150 0.92 14.82 6.06
N GLU A 151 2.19 15.13 5.78
CA GLU A 151 3.07 15.85 6.72
C GLU A 151 3.08 17.33 6.33
N SER A 152 2.74 18.20 7.26
CA SER A 152 2.74 19.67 7.05
C SER A 152 3.03 20.38 8.36
N SER A 153 3.95 21.35 8.36
CA SER A 153 4.20 22.32 9.44
C SER A 153 4.04 21.82 10.89
N GLY A 154 4.60 20.63 11.18
CA GLY A 154 4.55 20.02 12.53
C GLY A 154 3.31 19.20 12.82
N HIS A 155 2.45 18.96 11.84
CA HIS A 155 1.27 18.12 11.95
C HIS A 155 1.31 16.98 10.93
N THR A 156 0.82 15.81 11.33
CA THR A 156 0.58 14.69 10.41
C THR A 156 -0.90 14.32 10.44
N VAL A 157 -1.52 14.28 9.27
CA VAL A 157 -2.93 13.91 9.12
C VAL A 157 -3.00 12.60 8.35
N PHE A 158 -3.55 11.56 8.97
CA PHE A 158 -3.77 10.26 8.36
C PHE A 158 -5.15 10.18 7.72
N PHE A 159 -5.27 9.46 6.62
CA PHE A 159 -6.53 9.28 5.92
C PHE A 159 -6.66 7.88 5.33
N ALA A 160 -7.91 7.42 5.25
CA ALA A 160 -8.30 6.23 4.49
C ALA A 160 -9.67 6.47 3.86
N MET A 161 -9.72 6.46 2.53
CA MET A 161 -10.95 6.53 1.74
C MET A 161 -11.23 5.15 1.17
N ASN A 162 -12.44 4.65 1.40
CA ASN A 162 -12.96 3.46 0.75
C ASN A 162 -14.25 3.79 0.01
N LEU A 163 -14.28 3.50 -1.27
CA LEU A 163 -15.47 3.60 -2.12
C LEU A 163 -15.91 2.19 -2.49
N THR A 164 -17.22 1.96 -2.44
CA THR A 164 -17.83 0.69 -2.84
C THR A 164 -18.97 0.94 -3.82
N GLY A 165 -19.13 0.05 -4.78
CA GLY A 165 -20.18 0.12 -5.78
C GLY A 165 -19.67 -0.06 -7.20
N GLU A 166 -20.57 0.09 -8.17
CA GLU A 166 -20.24 -0.06 -9.58
C GLU A 166 -19.28 1.05 -10.04
N GLY A 167 -18.18 0.65 -10.68
CA GLY A 167 -17.16 1.57 -11.18
C GLY A 167 -16.22 2.13 -10.10
N ALA A 168 -16.42 1.86 -8.81
CA ALA A 168 -15.56 2.36 -7.74
C ALA A 168 -14.10 1.95 -7.96
N CYS A 169 -13.17 2.92 -7.91
CA CYS A 169 -11.76 2.69 -8.18
C CYS A 169 -10.85 3.59 -7.33
N GLY A 170 -9.57 3.21 -7.26
CA GLY A 170 -8.57 3.91 -6.47
C GLY A 170 -8.31 5.35 -6.94
N SER A 171 -8.37 5.62 -8.24
CA SER A 171 -8.19 6.97 -8.77
C SER A 171 -9.31 7.93 -8.33
N GLU A 172 -10.55 7.44 -8.30
CA GLU A 172 -11.68 8.21 -7.78
C GLU A 172 -11.57 8.45 -6.27
N ALA A 173 -11.16 7.41 -5.51
CA ALA A 173 -10.90 7.55 -4.07
C ALA A 173 -9.81 8.60 -3.81
N ALA A 174 -8.74 8.60 -4.59
CA ALA A 174 -7.68 9.60 -4.49
C ALA A 174 -8.19 11.01 -4.81
N SER A 175 -8.91 11.20 -5.92
CA SER A 175 -9.47 12.49 -6.31
C SER A 175 -10.38 13.08 -5.22
N ARG A 176 -11.29 12.27 -4.67
CA ARG A 176 -12.20 12.71 -3.58
C ARG A 176 -11.42 13.06 -2.30
N THR A 177 -10.42 12.26 -1.95
CA THR A 177 -9.58 12.52 -0.77
C THR A 177 -8.82 13.84 -0.92
N LEU A 178 -8.17 14.04 -2.08
CA LEU A 178 -7.42 15.28 -2.34
C LEU A 178 -8.32 16.51 -2.30
N ALA A 179 -9.53 16.43 -2.83
CA ALA A 179 -10.52 17.51 -2.72
C ALA A 179 -10.86 17.83 -1.26
N ILE A 180 -11.11 16.80 -0.44
CA ILE A 180 -11.41 16.98 1.00
C ILE A 180 -10.20 17.58 1.73
N LEU A 181 -8.99 17.09 1.48
CA LEU A 181 -7.77 17.62 2.11
C LEU A 181 -7.53 19.09 1.74
N SER A 182 -7.81 19.45 0.48
CA SER A 182 -7.73 20.83 -0.01
C SER A 182 -8.78 21.74 0.64
N ASP A 183 -10.04 21.31 0.66
CA ASP A 183 -11.15 22.07 1.26
C ASP A 183 -10.95 22.31 2.77
N ARG A 184 -10.28 21.39 3.43
CA ARG A 184 -9.91 21.50 4.85
C ARG A 184 -8.63 22.29 5.09
N GLY A 185 -7.92 22.71 4.03
CA GLY A 185 -6.64 23.41 4.14
C GLY A 185 -5.51 22.55 4.70
N ILE A 186 -5.64 21.21 4.63
CA ILE A 186 -4.65 20.25 5.12
C ILE A 186 -3.54 20.06 4.09
N TYR A 187 -3.89 19.99 2.81
CA TYR A 187 -2.96 19.82 1.71
C TYR A 187 -3.44 20.59 0.47
N LYS A 188 -2.51 21.24 -0.20
CA LYS A 188 -2.75 21.85 -1.52
C LYS A 188 -1.82 21.18 -2.52
N ASP A 189 -2.41 20.64 -3.58
CA ASP A 189 -1.61 20.06 -4.66
C ASP A 189 -0.70 21.15 -5.25
N PRO A 190 0.62 20.94 -5.30
CA PRO A 190 1.49 21.86 -5.99
C PRO A 190 1.15 21.83 -7.49
N SER A 191 0.47 22.90 -7.96
CA SER A 191 0.13 23.13 -9.38
C SER A 191 1.38 23.36 -10.22
#